data_3053711e09740ad88908486d76ccd240
#
_entry.id   3053711e09740ad88908486d76ccd240
#
_cell.length_a   1.000
_cell.length_b   1.000
_cell.length_c   1.000
_cell.angle_alpha   90.00
_cell.angle_beta   90.00
_cell.angle_gamma   90.00
#
_symmetry.space_group_name_H-M   'P 1'
#
loop_
_entity.id
_entity.type
_entity.pdbx_description
1 polymer ?
#
loop_
_entity_poly.entity_id
_entity_poly.type
_entity_poly.pdbx_seq_one_letter_code
_entity_poly.pdbx_strand_id
1 'polypeptide(L)'
;KDFNAQLTNIMSKNPDVVFCPNYYEDDGMIITQARALGLDAMFLGGDGWGGVSDYASAEDLEGSLYCSAYAPESTDAVKAFEAAYMEAYGEPVPNMFAALAYDAAAVLCAALTKAEESGAATGSDEYKQAVIDAIRTEGPSVIGVTSATGYTFDDSNNPIKDAVIMELVKGREVFKEIY
;
A
#
# COMPACT_ATOMS: atom_id res chain seq x y z
N LYS A 1 -17.78 13.84 5.63
CA LYS A 1 -17.00 14.37 6.79
C LYS A 1 -16.66 15.83 6.54
N ASP A 2 -16.43 16.61 7.61
CA ASP A 2 -16.06 18.03 7.53
C ASP A 2 -14.71 18.24 8.25
N PHE A 3 -13.73 18.73 7.51
CA PHE A 3 -12.36 18.98 7.97
C PHE A 3 -12.00 20.48 8.00
N ASN A 4 -12.97 21.37 7.73
CA ASN A 4 -12.74 22.80 7.58
C ASN A 4 -12.04 23.46 8.79
N ALA A 5 -12.39 23.05 10.01
CA ALA A 5 -11.79 23.60 11.23
C ALA A 5 -10.29 23.27 11.33
N GLN A 6 -9.92 22.01 11.04
CA GLN A 6 -8.53 21.55 11.04
C GLN A 6 -7.74 22.22 9.91
N LEU A 7 -8.32 22.26 8.71
CA LEU A 7 -7.70 22.86 7.52
C LEU A 7 -7.49 24.37 7.68
N THR A 8 -8.45 25.07 8.27
CA THR A 8 -8.28 26.51 8.60
C THR A 8 -7.10 26.74 9.56
N ASN A 9 -6.95 25.87 10.57
CA ASN A 9 -5.81 25.96 11.48
C ASN A 9 -4.48 25.65 10.77
N ILE A 10 -4.43 24.63 9.91
CA ILE A 10 -3.27 24.29 9.09
C ILE A 10 -2.91 25.45 8.17
N MET A 11 -3.87 25.99 7.44
CA MET A 11 -3.69 27.11 6.51
C MET A 11 -3.13 28.36 7.23
N SER A 12 -3.52 28.61 8.49
CA SER A 12 -3.00 29.72 9.30
C SER A 12 -1.48 29.65 9.55
N LYS A 13 -0.85 28.48 9.33
CA LYS A 13 0.59 28.25 9.46
C LYS A 13 1.33 28.41 8.14
N ASN A 14 0.60 28.63 7.04
CA ASN A 14 1.14 28.78 5.68
C ASN A 14 2.16 27.69 5.32
N PRO A 15 1.77 26.39 5.38
CA PRO A 15 2.69 25.30 5.09
C PRO A 15 2.96 25.18 3.60
N ASP A 16 4.19 24.79 3.23
CA ASP A 16 4.54 24.39 1.87
C ASP A 16 4.08 22.96 1.57
N VAL A 17 3.99 22.12 2.60
CA VAL A 17 3.66 20.71 2.52
C VAL A 17 2.69 20.30 3.63
N VAL A 18 1.72 19.44 3.29
CA VAL A 18 0.82 18.81 4.25
C VAL A 18 0.95 17.28 4.12
N PHE A 19 1.32 16.62 5.20
CA PHE A 19 1.33 15.15 5.26
C PHE A 19 0.00 14.62 5.78
N CYS A 20 -0.65 13.78 4.97
CA CYS A 20 -1.95 13.18 5.26
C CYS A 20 -1.82 11.64 5.36
N PRO A 21 -1.58 11.08 6.55
CA PRO A 21 -1.38 9.64 6.73
C PRO A 21 -2.71 8.89 6.96
N ASN A 22 -3.75 9.22 6.24
CA ASN A 22 -5.06 8.56 6.33
C ASN A 22 -5.27 7.63 5.14
N TYR A 23 -6.53 7.27 4.87
CA TYR A 23 -6.90 6.45 3.71
C TYR A 23 -7.58 7.29 2.63
N TYR A 24 -7.49 6.82 1.41
CA TYR A 24 -7.90 7.45 0.15
C TYR A 24 -9.25 8.21 0.22
N GLU A 25 -10.27 7.64 0.87
CA GLU A 25 -11.59 8.27 0.99
C GLU A 25 -11.54 9.58 1.80
N ASP A 26 -10.89 9.54 2.97
CA ASP A 26 -10.76 10.71 3.83
C ASP A 26 -9.78 11.72 3.23
N ASP A 27 -8.67 11.26 2.67
CA ASP A 27 -7.65 12.12 2.08
C ASP A 27 -8.17 12.84 0.83
N GLY A 28 -8.96 12.19 -0.02
CA GLY A 28 -9.64 12.84 -1.14
C GLY A 28 -10.55 13.97 -0.67
N MET A 29 -11.34 13.74 0.38
CA MET A 29 -12.20 14.79 0.98
C MET A 29 -11.37 15.91 1.64
N ILE A 30 -10.28 15.60 2.32
CA ILE A 30 -9.38 16.58 2.95
C ILE A 30 -8.78 17.48 1.87
N ILE A 31 -8.25 16.92 0.81
CA ILE A 31 -7.61 17.67 -0.28
C ILE A 31 -8.63 18.56 -0.98
N THR A 32 -9.81 18.03 -1.34
CA THR A 32 -10.88 18.81 -1.96
C THR A 32 -11.30 20.01 -1.09
N GLN A 33 -11.48 19.79 0.22
CA GLN A 33 -11.84 20.89 1.13
C GLN A 33 -10.68 21.87 1.32
N ALA A 34 -9.43 21.40 1.34
CA ALA A 34 -8.25 22.25 1.42
C ALA A 34 -8.13 23.18 0.22
N ARG A 35 -8.30 22.65 -0.99
CA ARG A 35 -8.29 23.45 -2.23
C ARG A 35 -9.43 24.46 -2.27
N ALA A 36 -10.63 24.07 -1.83
CA ALA A 36 -11.78 24.97 -1.72
C ALA A 36 -11.54 26.13 -0.74
N LEU A 37 -10.73 25.93 0.31
CA LEU A 37 -10.31 26.99 1.24
C LEU A 37 -9.15 27.84 0.70
N GLY A 38 -8.53 27.44 -0.42
CA GLY A 38 -7.38 28.16 -1.02
C GLY A 38 -6.02 27.72 -0.46
N LEU A 39 -5.92 26.54 0.17
CA LEU A 39 -4.64 25.99 0.61
C LEU A 39 -3.89 25.39 -0.59
N ASP A 40 -2.84 26.05 -1.03
CA ASP A 40 -2.00 25.66 -2.16
C ASP A 40 -0.69 24.97 -1.70
N ALA A 41 -0.80 24.05 -0.76
CA ALA A 41 0.32 23.24 -0.29
C ALA A 41 0.44 21.94 -1.11
N MET A 42 1.65 21.38 -1.21
CA MET A 42 1.86 20.04 -1.70
C MET A 42 1.31 19.04 -0.69
N PHE A 43 0.57 18.03 -1.16
CA PHE A 43 0.12 16.95 -0.30
C PHE A 43 1.01 15.73 -0.44
N LEU A 44 1.37 15.15 0.71
CA LEU A 44 2.11 13.88 0.79
C LEU A 44 1.26 12.86 1.53
N GLY A 45 1.13 11.68 0.93
CA GLY A 45 0.37 10.57 1.47
C GLY A 45 1.23 9.42 1.98
N GLY A 46 0.63 8.61 2.83
CA GLY A 46 1.13 7.29 3.19
C GLY A 46 0.60 6.22 2.21
N ASP A 47 0.77 4.97 2.60
CA ASP A 47 0.34 3.79 1.84
C ASP A 47 -1.20 3.64 1.70
N GLY A 48 -1.96 4.35 2.52
CA GLY A 48 -3.42 4.40 2.44
C GLY A 48 -4.00 5.14 1.23
N TRP A 49 -3.17 5.78 0.40
CA TRP A 49 -3.64 6.64 -0.71
C TRP A 49 -4.00 5.90 -1.99
N GLY A 50 -3.62 4.64 -2.16
CA GLY A 50 -3.93 3.89 -3.37
C GLY A 50 -5.44 3.93 -3.71
N GLY A 51 -5.82 4.53 -4.84
CA GLY A 51 -7.21 4.78 -5.24
C GLY A 51 -7.76 6.15 -4.85
N VAL A 52 -6.95 7.09 -4.34
CA VAL A 52 -7.39 8.45 -3.97
C VAL A 52 -7.96 9.24 -5.16
N SER A 53 -7.54 8.91 -6.37
CA SER A 53 -8.04 9.50 -7.62
C SER A 53 -9.55 9.31 -7.86
N ASP A 54 -10.18 8.36 -7.19
CA ASP A 54 -11.63 8.15 -7.25
C ASP A 54 -12.41 9.10 -6.31
N TYR A 55 -11.72 9.81 -5.41
CA TYR A 55 -12.33 10.58 -4.32
C TYR A 55 -12.04 12.09 -4.36
N ALA A 56 -11.19 12.53 -5.28
CA ALA A 56 -10.92 13.96 -5.50
C ALA A 56 -10.67 14.24 -6.99
N SER A 57 -10.80 15.51 -7.38
CA SER A 57 -10.59 15.89 -8.77
C SER A 57 -9.11 15.80 -9.18
N ALA A 58 -8.87 15.60 -10.49
CA ALA A 58 -7.53 15.60 -11.04
C ALA A 58 -6.77 16.90 -10.74
N GLU A 59 -7.47 18.04 -10.72
CA GLU A 59 -6.89 19.36 -10.42
C GLU A 59 -6.47 19.48 -8.95
N ASP A 60 -7.31 19.00 -8.03
CA ASP A 60 -7.03 19.05 -6.59
C ASP A 60 -5.83 18.19 -6.20
N LEU A 61 -5.68 17.03 -6.86
CA LEU A 61 -4.63 16.04 -6.58
C LEU A 61 -3.29 16.34 -7.28
N GLU A 62 -3.27 17.20 -8.30
CA GLU A 62 -2.10 17.40 -9.17
C GLU A 62 -0.81 17.64 -8.37
N GLY A 63 0.23 16.88 -8.69
CA GLY A 63 1.55 16.97 -8.06
C GLY A 63 1.67 16.40 -6.66
N SER A 64 0.60 15.84 -6.10
CA SER A 64 0.65 15.14 -4.81
C SER A 64 1.44 13.83 -4.94
N LEU A 65 2.14 13.44 -3.86
CA LEU A 65 2.96 12.23 -3.82
C LEU A 65 2.49 11.31 -2.69
N TYR A 66 2.66 10.00 -2.87
CA TYR A 66 2.42 9.05 -1.79
C TYR A 66 3.32 7.81 -1.89
N CYS A 67 3.50 7.12 -0.76
CA CYS A 67 4.20 5.84 -0.73
C CYS A 67 3.25 4.70 -1.11
N SER A 68 3.76 3.75 -1.90
CA SER A 68 3.08 2.51 -2.26
C SER A 68 4.03 1.33 -2.14
N ALA A 69 3.50 0.12 -2.13
CA ALA A 69 4.26 -1.11 -2.29
C ALA A 69 4.09 -1.71 -3.70
N TYR A 70 3.33 -1.06 -4.56
CA TYR A 70 2.92 -1.56 -5.86
C TYR A 70 2.83 -0.41 -6.87
N ALA A 71 3.37 -0.63 -8.06
CA ALA A 71 3.17 0.25 -9.20
C ALA A 71 2.64 -0.58 -10.38
N PRO A 72 1.51 -0.20 -10.99
CA PRO A 72 0.96 -0.91 -12.14
C PRO A 72 1.99 -1.08 -13.27
N GLU A 73 1.96 -2.24 -13.92
CA GLU A 73 2.80 -2.58 -15.09
C GLU A 73 4.33 -2.49 -14.87
N SER A 74 4.79 -2.30 -13.63
CA SER A 74 6.20 -2.00 -13.33
C SER A 74 7.16 -3.16 -13.59
N THR A 75 6.71 -4.41 -13.39
CA THR A 75 7.52 -5.62 -13.58
C THR A 75 6.73 -6.73 -14.27
N ASP A 76 7.42 -7.77 -14.75
CA ASP A 76 6.75 -8.92 -15.36
C ASP A 76 5.88 -9.68 -14.33
N ALA A 77 6.28 -9.73 -13.05
CA ALA A 77 5.49 -10.32 -11.98
C ALA A 77 4.20 -9.53 -11.73
N VAL A 78 4.29 -8.19 -11.73
CA VAL A 78 3.12 -7.30 -11.61
C VAL A 78 2.16 -7.53 -12.79
N LYS A 79 2.65 -7.52 -14.03
CA LYS A 79 1.82 -7.75 -15.22
C LYS A 79 1.13 -9.12 -15.21
N ALA A 80 1.84 -10.16 -14.78
CA ALA A 80 1.26 -11.50 -14.66
C ALA A 80 0.15 -11.55 -13.60
N PHE A 81 0.35 -10.88 -12.46
CA PHE A 81 -0.66 -10.74 -11.41
C PHE A 81 -1.88 -9.97 -11.91
N GLU A 82 -1.68 -8.83 -12.58
CA GLU A 82 -2.76 -8.02 -13.15
C GLU A 82 -3.60 -8.80 -14.17
N ALA A 83 -2.95 -9.57 -15.04
CA ALA A 83 -3.62 -10.43 -16.00
C ALA A 83 -4.44 -11.53 -15.32
N ALA A 84 -3.90 -12.18 -14.28
CA ALA A 84 -4.59 -13.21 -13.52
C ALA A 84 -5.77 -12.62 -12.72
N TYR A 85 -5.61 -11.42 -12.16
CA TYR A 85 -6.67 -10.71 -11.45
C TYR A 85 -7.83 -10.36 -12.40
N MET A 86 -7.52 -9.80 -13.57
CA MET A 86 -8.51 -9.50 -14.62
C MET A 86 -9.25 -10.75 -15.09
N GLU A 87 -8.55 -11.88 -15.26
CA GLU A 87 -9.18 -13.16 -15.63
C GLU A 87 -10.13 -13.66 -14.54
N ALA A 88 -9.73 -13.53 -13.26
CA ALA A 88 -10.51 -14.05 -12.13
C ALA A 88 -11.74 -13.18 -11.80
N TYR A 89 -11.62 -11.87 -11.90
CA TYR A 89 -12.63 -10.92 -11.39
C TYR A 89 -13.31 -10.08 -12.48
N GLY A 90 -12.77 -10.02 -13.69
CA GLY A 90 -13.32 -9.24 -14.81
C GLY A 90 -13.10 -7.72 -14.69
N GLU A 91 -12.23 -7.28 -13.78
CA GLU A 91 -11.91 -5.88 -13.51
C GLU A 91 -10.41 -5.71 -13.22
N PRO A 92 -9.83 -4.51 -13.42
CA PRO A 92 -8.44 -4.27 -13.08
C PRO A 92 -8.17 -4.33 -11.58
N VAL A 93 -6.91 -4.51 -11.20
CA VAL A 93 -6.47 -4.43 -9.80
C VAL A 93 -6.84 -3.05 -9.24
N PRO A 94 -7.67 -2.98 -8.19
CA PRO A 94 -8.23 -1.71 -7.73
C PRO A 94 -7.19 -0.81 -7.02
N ASN A 95 -6.23 -1.42 -6.32
CA ASN A 95 -5.18 -0.73 -5.59
C ASN A 95 -4.12 -1.72 -5.11
N MET A 96 -3.09 -1.21 -4.43
CA MET A 96 -1.98 -2.02 -3.91
C MET A 96 -2.41 -3.09 -2.88
N PHE A 97 -3.53 -2.92 -2.18
CA PHE A 97 -3.96 -3.87 -1.15
C PHE A 97 -4.28 -5.25 -1.72
N ALA A 98 -4.74 -5.32 -2.97
CA ALA A 98 -4.95 -6.60 -3.65
C ALA A 98 -3.62 -7.34 -3.87
N ALA A 99 -2.57 -6.64 -4.31
CA ALA A 99 -1.23 -7.21 -4.49
C ALA A 99 -0.60 -7.63 -3.15
N LEU A 100 -0.74 -6.80 -2.11
CA LEU A 100 -0.26 -7.12 -0.76
C LEU A 100 -0.96 -8.34 -0.16
N ALA A 101 -2.29 -8.46 -0.35
CA ALA A 101 -3.05 -9.62 0.12
C ALA A 101 -2.64 -10.91 -0.61
N TYR A 102 -2.38 -10.82 -1.91
CA TYR A 102 -1.88 -11.94 -2.70
C TYR A 102 -0.53 -12.44 -2.17
N ASP A 103 0.40 -11.54 -1.94
CA ASP A 103 1.72 -11.89 -1.40
C ASP A 103 1.65 -12.40 0.04
N ALA A 104 0.82 -11.79 0.88
CA ALA A 104 0.59 -12.25 2.25
C ALA A 104 0.05 -13.69 2.29
N ALA A 105 -0.87 -14.03 1.37
CA ALA A 105 -1.37 -15.40 1.23
C ALA A 105 -0.26 -16.36 0.80
N ALA A 106 0.62 -15.95 -0.13
CA ALA A 106 1.75 -16.79 -0.57
C ALA A 106 2.73 -17.07 0.59
N VAL A 107 3.10 -16.04 1.36
CA VAL A 107 3.96 -16.18 2.55
C VAL A 107 3.29 -17.09 3.60
N LEU A 108 2.00 -16.88 3.86
CA LEU A 108 1.27 -17.70 4.82
C LEU A 108 1.17 -19.16 4.37
N CYS A 109 0.92 -19.43 3.09
CA CYS A 109 0.89 -20.80 2.56
C CYS A 109 2.24 -21.51 2.71
N ALA A 110 3.34 -20.82 2.43
CA ALA A 110 4.70 -21.36 2.63
C ALA A 110 4.94 -21.68 4.12
N ALA A 111 4.55 -20.74 5.00
CA ALA A 111 4.71 -20.92 6.45
C ALA A 111 3.85 -22.06 7.01
N LEU A 112 2.60 -22.20 6.57
CA LEU A 112 1.73 -23.29 6.98
C LEU A 112 2.30 -24.64 6.51
N THR A 113 2.77 -24.73 5.26
CA THR A 113 3.40 -25.93 4.73
C THR A 113 4.60 -26.36 5.59
N LYS A 114 5.41 -25.38 5.98
CA LYS A 114 6.57 -25.63 6.86
C LYS A 114 6.16 -26.03 8.27
N ALA A 115 5.15 -25.39 8.83
CA ALA A 115 4.67 -25.68 10.19
C ALA A 115 4.10 -27.10 10.34
N GLU A 116 3.54 -27.70 9.28
CA GLU A 116 3.10 -29.09 9.28
C GLU A 116 4.24 -30.08 9.60
N GLU A 117 5.50 -29.75 9.28
CA GLU A 117 6.66 -30.57 9.59
C GLU A 117 6.94 -30.67 11.10
N SER A 118 6.40 -29.73 11.90
CA SER A 118 6.55 -29.74 13.35
C SER A 118 5.83 -30.92 14.04
N GLY A 119 4.82 -31.47 13.40
CA GLY A 119 3.96 -32.51 13.96
C GLY A 119 3.06 -32.03 15.10
N ALA A 120 3.04 -30.72 15.40
CA ALA A 120 2.14 -30.14 16.39
C ALA A 120 0.67 -30.19 15.93
N ALA A 121 -0.24 -30.33 16.89
CA ALA A 121 -1.67 -30.38 16.57
C ALA A 121 -2.15 -29.04 16.00
N THR A 122 -2.80 -29.05 14.85
CA THR A 122 -3.37 -27.86 14.21
C THR A 122 -4.22 -27.06 15.20
N GLY A 123 -3.92 -25.78 15.34
CA GLY A 123 -4.59 -24.84 16.25
C GLY A 123 -4.06 -24.84 17.69
N SER A 124 -3.12 -25.71 18.05
CA SER A 124 -2.40 -25.62 19.33
C SER A 124 -1.48 -24.42 19.36
N ASP A 125 -1.01 -24.03 20.54
CA ASP A 125 -0.08 -22.89 20.68
C ASP A 125 1.29 -23.22 20.09
N GLU A 126 1.72 -24.48 20.17
CA GLU A 126 2.93 -24.99 19.52
C GLU A 126 2.82 -24.87 17.98
N TYR A 127 1.67 -25.21 17.40
CA TYR A 127 1.44 -25.05 15.96
C TYR A 127 1.46 -23.59 15.54
N LYS A 128 0.80 -22.71 16.28
CA LYS A 128 0.80 -21.27 16.00
C LYS A 128 2.21 -20.69 16.06
N GLN A 129 3.02 -21.10 17.06
CA GLN A 129 4.42 -20.66 17.14
C GLN A 129 5.24 -21.19 15.96
N ALA A 130 5.02 -22.45 15.54
CA ALA A 130 5.69 -23.00 14.37
C ALA A 130 5.35 -22.20 13.09
N VAL A 131 4.10 -21.73 12.93
CA VAL A 131 3.71 -20.86 11.80
C VAL A 131 4.42 -19.52 11.87
N ILE A 132 4.49 -18.88 13.05
CA ILE A 132 5.17 -17.58 13.25
C ILE A 132 6.66 -17.72 12.90
N ASP A 133 7.32 -18.77 13.38
CA ASP A 133 8.73 -19.02 13.08
C ASP A 133 8.94 -19.32 11.59
N ALA A 134 8.03 -20.06 10.97
CA ALA A 134 8.08 -20.38 9.56
C ALA A 134 7.88 -19.16 8.65
N ILE A 135 7.08 -18.17 9.03
CA ILE A 135 6.97 -16.89 8.30
C ILE A 135 8.35 -16.25 8.15
N ARG A 136 9.17 -16.26 9.21
CA ARG A 136 10.51 -15.67 9.20
C ARG A 136 11.52 -16.47 8.39
N THR A 137 11.40 -17.81 8.37
CA THR A 137 12.35 -18.69 7.67
C THR A 137 12.01 -18.90 6.20
N GLU A 138 10.72 -18.98 5.85
CA GLU A 138 10.26 -19.23 4.48
C GLU A 138 10.01 -17.92 3.70
N GLY A 139 9.63 -16.83 4.39
CA GLY A 139 9.37 -15.54 3.76
C GLY A 139 10.47 -15.07 2.80
N PRO A 140 11.78 -15.19 3.13
CA PRO A 140 12.86 -14.79 2.22
C PRO A 140 12.86 -15.54 0.87
N SER A 141 12.25 -16.72 0.80
CA SER A 141 12.16 -17.53 -0.42
C SER A 141 10.90 -17.26 -1.25
N VAL A 142 9.98 -16.49 -0.72
CA VAL A 142 8.72 -16.14 -1.40
C VAL A 142 8.93 -14.87 -2.22
N ILE A 143 9.09 -15.02 -3.52
CA ILE A 143 9.13 -13.90 -4.45
C ILE A 143 7.71 -13.46 -4.74
N GLY A 144 7.39 -12.21 -4.41
CA GLY A 144 6.06 -11.65 -4.52
C GLY A 144 5.91 -10.64 -5.64
N VAL A 145 4.70 -10.15 -5.79
CA VAL A 145 4.33 -9.05 -6.69
C VAL A 145 4.87 -7.72 -6.14
N THR A 146 4.85 -7.56 -4.80
CA THR A 146 5.29 -6.34 -4.11
C THR A 146 6.68 -6.46 -3.50
N SER A 147 7.39 -7.59 -3.70
CA SER A 147 8.78 -7.78 -3.30
C SER A 147 9.48 -8.79 -4.20
N ALA A 148 10.42 -8.30 -4.99
CA ALA A 148 11.25 -9.12 -5.90
C ALA A 148 12.37 -9.88 -5.17
N THR A 149 12.62 -9.59 -3.90
CA THR A 149 13.73 -10.16 -3.12
C THR A 149 13.27 -11.07 -1.98
N GLY A 150 11.96 -11.34 -1.91
CA GLY A 150 11.35 -12.09 -0.81
C GLY A 150 11.02 -11.22 0.40
N TYR A 151 10.49 -11.84 1.45
CA TYR A 151 10.03 -11.16 2.65
C TYR A 151 10.92 -11.45 3.85
N THR A 152 11.68 -10.44 4.26
CA THR A 152 12.43 -10.42 5.52
C THR A 152 11.78 -9.44 6.50
N PHE A 153 11.98 -9.67 7.79
CA PHE A 153 11.35 -8.89 8.84
C PHE A 153 12.40 -8.42 9.85
N ASP A 154 12.25 -7.20 10.34
CA ASP A 154 13.03 -6.68 11.45
C ASP A 154 12.63 -7.30 12.80
N ASP A 155 13.28 -6.88 13.89
CA ASP A 155 13.00 -7.37 15.25
C ASP A 155 11.61 -6.98 15.76
N SER A 156 10.97 -5.98 15.14
CA SER A 156 9.62 -5.52 15.44
C SER A 156 8.55 -6.15 14.53
N ASN A 157 8.94 -7.12 13.69
CA ASN A 157 8.11 -7.80 12.69
C ASN A 157 7.65 -6.92 11.53
N ASN A 158 8.31 -5.78 11.28
CA ASN A 158 8.04 -5.01 10.09
C ASN A 158 8.74 -5.66 8.88
N PRO A 159 8.07 -5.75 7.72
CA PRO A 159 8.72 -6.20 6.50
C PRO A 159 9.78 -5.19 6.05
N ILE A 160 10.96 -5.69 5.70
CA ILE A 160 12.04 -4.88 5.12
C ILE A 160 11.88 -4.93 3.61
N LYS A 161 11.49 -3.82 3.00
CA LYS A 161 11.26 -3.70 1.56
C LYS A 161 11.36 -2.26 1.10
N ASP A 162 11.60 -2.07 -0.19
CA ASP A 162 11.64 -0.76 -0.81
C ASP A 162 10.25 -0.10 -0.80
N ALA A 163 10.23 1.23 -0.79
CA ALA A 163 9.05 2.03 -0.98
C ALA A 163 8.94 2.48 -2.43
N VAL A 164 7.76 2.33 -3.01
CA VAL A 164 7.43 2.89 -4.32
C VAL A 164 6.83 4.28 -4.11
N ILE A 165 7.40 5.28 -4.76
CA ILE A 165 6.83 6.65 -4.75
C ILE A 165 5.94 6.81 -5.97
N MET A 166 4.68 7.15 -5.71
CA MET A 166 3.68 7.45 -6.71
C MET A 166 3.40 8.95 -6.76
N GLU A 167 3.11 9.45 -7.96
CA GLU A 167 2.75 10.85 -8.21
C GLU A 167 1.37 10.92 -8.86
N LEU A 168 0.54 11.85 -8.42
CA LEU A 168 -0.75 12.14 -9.03
C LEU A 168 -0.55 13.11 -10.19
N VAL A 169 -0.73 12.64 -11.42
CA VAL A 169 -0.56 13.42 -12.65
C VAL A 169 -1.82 13.31 -13.51
N LYS A 170 -2.51 14.42 -13.70
CA LYS A 170 -3.75 14.49 -14.50
C LYS A 170 -4.79 13.44 -14.07
N GLY A 171 -4.95 13.27 -12.76
CA GLY A 171 -5.89 12.33 -12.17
C GLY A 171 -5.48 10.85 -12.28
N ARG A 172 -4.20 10.57 -12.57
CA ARG A 172 -3.65 9.20 -12.62
C ARG A 172 -2.56 9.04 -11.57
N GLU A 173 -2.52 7.86 -11.00
CA GLU A 173 -1.44 7.42 -10.12
C GLU A 173 -0.29 6.89 -10.99
N VAL A 174 0.82 7.62 -11.03
CA VAL A 174 1.95 7.34 -11.91
C VAL A 174 3.18 6.97 -11.06
N PHE A 175 3.86 5.91 -11.46
CA PHE A 175 5.14 5.56 -10.85
C PHE A 175 6.16 6.69 -11.01
N LYS A 176 6.80 7.08 -9.93
CA LYS A 176 7.84 8.11 -9.92
C LYS A 176 9.23 7.50 -9.71
N GLU A 177 9.45 6.82 -8.60
CA GLU A 177 10.75 6.24 -8.24
C GLU A 177 10.61 5.17 -7.15
N ILE A 178 11.67 4.41 -6.94
CA ILE A 178 11.84 3.48 -5.80
C ILE A 178 12.81 4.11 -4.81
N TYR A 179 12.45 4.07 -3.53
CA TYR A 179 13.26 4.58 -2.43
C TYR A 179 13.65 3.44 -1.47
#